data_38d522e877daf7b97d2dc2579ec262ba
#
_entry.id   38d522e877daf7b97d2dc2579ec262ba
#
_cell.length_a   1.000
_cell.length_b   1.000
_cell.length_c   1.000
_cell.angle_alpha   90.00
_cell.angle_beta   90.00
_cell.angle_gamma   90.00
#
_symmetry.space_group_name_H-M   'P 1'
#
loop_
_entity.id
_entity.type
_entity.pdbx_description
1 polymer ?
#
loop_
_entity_poly.entity_id
_entity_poly.type
_entity_poly.pdbx_seq_one_letter_code
_entity_poly.pdbx_strand_id
1 'polypeptide(L)'
;AGSLKLKVMGGQTRKILFRRAGAKIDYLNDSWMPSASELGLKDQELSDLASYLKTCGSGEAGPTGAQSGEPVPPTGKEPGWQVLTGEDFVNVNCLPDTWRWEGSHAFCTGKPTGVIRYREPLKNFEILLEWMHKKKGGNSGVFVWGTPASIAKLAAGHGRLPHGIEVQVLDLGYAEVYTQ
;
A
#
# COMPACT_ATOMS: atom_id res chain seq x y z
N ALA A 1 -25.41 -8.99 -20.51
CA ALA A 1 -24.55 -9.01 -19.32
C ALA A 1 -23.11 -9.00 -19.78
N GLY A 2 -22.32 -8.04 -19.35
CA GLY A 2 -20.90 -7.94 -19.67
C GLY A 2 -20.05 -8.67 -18.64
N SER A 3 -18.87 -9.09 -19.04
CA SER A 3 -17.89 -9.65 -18.11
C SER A 3 -16.51 -9.09 -18.40
N LEU A 4 -15.76 -8.79 -17.36
CA LEU A 4 -14.36 -8.41 -17.43
C LEU A 4 -13.50 -9.60 -16.95
N LYS A 5 -12.45 -9.91 -17.69
CA LYS A 5 -11.44 -10.86 -17.24
C LYS A 5 -10.26 -10.07 -16.68
N LEU A 6 -10.00 -10.23 -15.40
CA LEU A 6 -8.81 -9.68 -14.77
C LEU A 6 -7.75 -10.78 -14.63
N LYS A 7 -6.56 -10.52 -15.16
CA LYS A 7 -5.38 -11.33 -14.89
C LYS A 7 -4.68 -10.74 -13.68
N VAL A 8 -4.66 -11.46 -12.57
CA VAL A 8 -3.98 -11.04 -11.35
C VAL A 8 -2.56 -11.60 -11.29
N MET A 9 -1.71 -10.99 -10.45
CA MET A 9 -0.37 -11.50 -10.20
C MET A 9 -0.43 -12.96 -9.76
N GLY A 10 0.46 -13.80 -10.27
CA GLY A 10 0.39 -15.27 -10.12
C GLY A 10 -0.33 -15.99 -11.26
N GLY A 11 -0.71 -15.30 -12.33
CA GLY A 11 -1.25 -15.91 -13.57
C GLY A 11 -2.71 -16.35 -13.50
N GLN A 12 -3.35 -16.22 -12.34
CA GLN A 12 -4.77 -16.55 -12.21
C GLN A 12 -5.65 -15.52 -12.94
N THR A 13 -6.68 -16.01 -13.59
CA THR A 13 -7.68 -15.17 -14.25
C THR A 13 -8.96 -15.16 -13.42
N ARG A 14 -9.43 -14.00 -13.01
CA ARG A 14 -10.74 -13.83 -12.37
C ARG A 14 -11.70 -13.21 -13.37
N LYS A 15 -12.92 -13.76 -13.43
CA LYS A 15 -14.01 -13.22 -14.24
C LYS A 15 -14.94 -12.43 -13.33
N ILE A 16 -15.08 -11.12 -13.60
CA ILE A 16 -16.06 -10.28 -12.92
C ILE A 16 -17.28 -10.16 -13.80
N LEU A 17 -18.44 -10.52 -13.27
CA LEU A 17 -19.72 -10.41 -13.96
C LEU A 17 -20.40 -9.11 -13.54
N PHE A 18 -20.74 -8.27 -14.50
CA PHE A 18 -21.56 -7.08 -14.26
C PHE A 18 -23.04 -7.49 -14.24
N ARG A 19 -23.63 -7.53 -13.04
CA ARG A 19 -25.04 -7.92 -12.84
C ARG A 19 -26.00 -6.75 -12.82
N ARG A 20 -25.54 -5.49 -12.74
CA ARG A 20 -26.41 -4.31 -12.72
C ARG A 20 -26.61 -3.77 -14.12
N ALA A 21 -27.88 -3.70 -14.54
CA ALA A 21 -28.28 -2.87 -15.69
C ALA A 21 -27.89 -1.40 -15.37
N GLY A 22 -27.12 -0.78 -16.25
CA GLY A 22 -26.68 0.61 -16.08
C GLY A 22 -25.27 0.79 -15.52
N ALA A 23 -24.50 -0.28 -15.28
CA ALA A 23 -23.08 -0.11 -14.96
C ALA A 23 -22.36 0.48 -16.19
N LYS A 24 -21.84 1.69 -16.04
CA LYS A 24 -21.02 2.36 -17.05
C LYS A 24 -19.55 2.11 -16.74
N ILE A 25 -18.80 1.70 -17.76
CA ILE A 25 -17.34 1.61 -17.66
C ILE A 25 -16.80 2.88 -18.30
N ASP A 26 -16.19 3.73 -17.49
CA ASP A 26 -15.45 4.88 -17.98
C ASP A 26 -13.99 4.46 -18.13
N TYR A 27 -13.47 4.60 -19.33
CA TYR A 27 -12.05 4.42 -19.61
C TYR A 27 -11.35 5.73 -19.26
N LEU A 28 -10.44 5.65 -18.31
CA LEU A 28 -9.57 6.78 -17.98
C LEU A 28 -8.39 6.76 -18.95
N ASN A 29 -8.09 7.88 -19.57
CA ASN A 29 -6.92 8.04 -20.42
C ASN A 29 -5.63 8.15 -19.59
N ASP A 30 -5.78 8.50 -18.32
CA ASP A 30 -4.67 8.69 -17.41
C ASP A 30 -4.61 7.55 -16.38
N SER A 31 -3.40 7.11 -16.07
CA SER A 31 -3.16 6.14 -14.99
C SER A 31 -3.41 6.80 -13.64
N TRP A 32 -4.05 6.08 -12.73
CA TRP A 32 -4.14 6.48 -11.33
C TRP A 32 -2.82 6.30 -10.57
N MET A 33 -1.87 5.60 -11.18
CA MET A 33 -0.51 5.48 -10.63
C MET A 33 0.29 6.73 -11.00
N PRO A 34 1.07 7.25 -10.05
CA PRO A 34 2.00 8.34 -10.34
C PRO A 34 2.92 7.93 -11.51
N SER A 35 3.23 8.89 -12.38
CA SER A 35 4.22 8.67 -13.43
C SER A 35 5.61 8.45 -12.84
N ALA A 36 6.49 7.83 -13.59
CA ALA A 36 7.88 7.64 -13.18
C ALA A 36 8.58 8.95 -12.81
N SER A 37 8.27 10.02 -13.54
CA SER A 37 8.79 11.37 -13.25
C SER A 37 8.26 11.94 -11.94
N GLU A 38 6.99 11.72 -11.60
CA GLU A 38 6.41 12.12 -10.32
C GLU A 38 7.00 11.33 -9.15
N LEU A 39 7.38 10.08 -9.38
CA LEU A 39 8.08 9.24 -8.41
C LEU A 39 9.59 9.56 -8.33
N GLY A 40 10.11 10.42 -9.20
CA GLY A 40 11.51 10.78 -9.27
C GLY A 40 12.42 9.65 -9.76
N LEU A 41 11.84 8.64 -10.44
CA LEU A 41 12.59 7.52 -11.00
C LEU A 41 13.35 7.96 -12.26
N LYS A 42 14.62 7.57 -12.33
CA LYS A 42 15.49 7.79 -13.49
C LYS A 42 15.27 6.67 -14.52
N ASP A 43 15.62 6.93 -15.76
CA ASP A 43 15.49 5.97 -16.85
C ASP A 43 16.21 4.63 -16.57
N GLN A 44 17.35 4.69 -15.89
CA GLN A 44 18.09 3.48 -15.49
C GLN A 44 17.28 2.66 -14.47
N GLU A 45 16.70 3.29 -13.46
CA GLU A 45 15.89 2.63 -12.42
C GLU A 45 14.63 2.01 -13.02
N LEU A 46 14.04 2.65 -14.03
CA LEU A 46 12.92 2.10 -14.80
C LEU A 46 13.32 0.89 -15.63
N SER A 47 14.48 0.97 -16.27
CA SER A 47 15.06 -0.14 -17.05
C SER A 47 15.34 -1.35 -16.16
N ASP A 48 15.92 -1.12 -14.99
CA ASP A 48 16.22 -2.15 -14.00
C ASP A 48 14.95 -2.80 -13.48
N LEU A 49 13.92 -2.00 -13.14
CA LEU A 49 12.63 -2.50 -12.72
C LEU A 49 11.94 -3.31 -13.83
N ALA A 50 11.96 -2.82 -15.07
CA ALA A 50 11.37 -3.53 -16.21
C ALA A 50 12.09 -4.86 -16.47
N SER A 51 13.42 -4.89 -16.33
CA SER A 51 14.24 -6.09 -16.47
C SER A 51 13.91 -7.09 -15.35
N TYR A 52 13.81 -6.64 -14.10
CA TYR A 52 13.41 -7.46 -12.98
C TYR A 52 12.01 -8.07 -13.18
N LEU A 53 11.03 -7.26 -13.57
CA LEU A 53 9.66 -7.74 -13.81
C LEU A 53 9.58 -8.77 -14.95
N LYS A 54 10.43 -8.65 -15.98
CA LYS A 54 10.52 -9.67 -17.05
C LYS A 54 11.05 -11.00 -16.51
N THR A 55 12.05 -10.98 -15.64
CA THR A 55 12.58 -12.21 -15.02
C THR A 55 11.54 -12.89 -14.11
N CYS A 56 10.72 -12.12 -13.39
CA CYS A 56 9.64 -12.66 -12.57
C CYS A 56 8.54 -13.36 -13.38
N GLY A 57 8.39 -13.03 -14.66
CA GLY A 57 7.38 -13.63 -15.56
C GLY A 57 7.83 -14.86 -16.34
N SER A 58 9.14 -15.08 -16.48
CA SER A 58 9.71 -16.15 -17.31
C SER A 58 9.94 -17.47 -16.57
N GLY A 59 9.76 -17.51 -15.25
CA GLY A 59 10.07 -18.69 -14.43
C GLY A 59 11.58 -19.01 -14.35
N GLU A 60 12.41 -18.17 -14.97
CA GLU A 60 13.85 -18.25 -14.78
C GLU A 60 14.23 -17.57 -13.48
N ALA A 61 14.99 -18.26 -12.66
CA ALA A 61 15.49 -17.70 -11.41
C ALA A 61 16.26 -16.41 -11.71
N GLY A 62 15.85 -15.31 -11.07
CA GLY A 62 16.60 -14.05 -11.09
C GLY A 62 18.04 -14.27 -10.65
N PRO A 63 18.90 -13.23 -10.75
CA PRO A 63 20.35 -13.39 -10.57
C PRO A 63 20.66 -14.19 -9.33
N THR A 64 21.36 -15.30 -9.54
CA THR A 64 21.75 -16.33 -8.59
C THR A 64 22.52 -15.73 -7.41
N GLY A 65 21.78 -15.48 -6.36
CA GLY A 65 22.27 -15.06 -5.04
C GLY A 65 21.25 -15.40 -3.95
N ALA A 66 20.04 -15.77 -4.35
CA ALA A 66 19.04 -16.25 -3.41
C ALA A 66 19.34 -17.71 -3.09
N GLN A 67 19.75 -17.97 -1.87
CA GLN A 67 19.81 -19.29 -1.28
C GLN A 67 18.47 -20.01 -1.48
N SER A 68 18.51 -21.29 -1.87
CA SER A 68 17.37 -22.18 -2.13
C SER A 68 16.62 -22.60 -0.85
N GLY A 69 16.30 -21.63 0.02
CA GLY A 69 15.41 -21.79 1.14
C GLY A 69 14.26 -20.80 0.98
N GLU A 70 13.04 -21.17 1.35
CA GLU A 70 11.98 -20.18 1.48
C GLU A 70 12.50 -19.02 2.34
N PRO A 71 12.33 -17.75 1.90
CA PRO A 71 12.81 -16.63 2.67
C PRO A 71 12.11 -16.64 4.04
N VAL A 72 12.89 -16.79 5.09
CA VAL A 72 12.37 -16.70 6.46
C VAL A 72 11.95 -15.25 6.67
N PRO A 73 10.67 -15.00 6.99
CA PRO A 73 10.23 -13.63 7.24
C PRO A 73 11.07 -13.00 8.37
N PRO A 74 11.41 -11.72 8.27
CA PRO A 74 12.13 -11.03 9.34
C PRO A 74 11.30 -11.04 10.62
N THR A 75 11.96 -11.17 11.76
CA THR A 75 11.29 -11.14 13.08
C THR A 75 11.26 -9.75 13.70
N GLY A 76 11.99 -8.79 13.10
CA GLY A 76 12.16 -7.43 13.64
C GLY A 76 13.10 -7.35 14.84
N LYS A 77 13.82 -8.44 15.14
CA LYS A 77 14.79 -8.53 16.24
C LYS A 77 16.23 -8.54 15.78
N GLU A 78 16.44 -8.67 14.48
CA GLU A 78 17.76 -8.69 13.86
C GLU A 78 18.44 -7.31 13.99
N PRO A 79 19.78 -7.25 13.97
CA PRO A 79 20.50 -5.98 14.00
C PRO A 79 20.05 -5.03 12.88
N GLY A 80 19.83 -3.75 13.22
CA GLY A 80 19.39 -2.74 12.26
C GLY A 80 17.88 -2.46 12.29
N TRP A 81 17.08 -3.31 12.95
CA TRP A 81 15.67 -3.01 13.17
C TRP A 81 15.47 -1.98 14.28
N GLN A 82 14.54 -1.07 14.08
CA GLN A 82 14.12 -0.06 15.04
C GLN A 82 12.65 -0.25 15.37
N VAL A 83 12.33 -0.32 16.64
CA VAL A 83 10.94 -0.33 17.11
C VAL A 83 10.40 1.09 17.01
N LEU A 84 9.29 1.26 16.28
CA LEU A 84 8.64 2.55 16.10
C LEU A 84 7.60 2.80 17.20
N THR A 85 7.51 4.06 17.61
CA THR A 85 6.57 4.57 18.61
C THR A 85 5.82 5.77 18.08
N GLY A 86 4.90 6.35 18.85
CA GLY A 86 4.18 7.56 18.45
C GLY A 86 5.08 8.75 18.16
N GLU A 87 6.27 8.81 18.76
CA GLU A 87 7.23 9.90 18.55
C GLU A 87 7.85 9.88 17.16
N ASP A 88 7.84 8.73 16.50
CA ASP A 88 8.38 8.55 15.16
C ASP A 88 7.42 9.04 14.07
N PHE A 89 6.19 9.38 14.44
CA PHE A 89 5.14 9.77 13.50
C PHE A 89 4.71 11.22 13.67
N VAL A 90 4.27 11.79 12.55
CA VAL A 90 3.71 13.15 12.49
C VAL A 90 2.29 13.07 11.96
N ASN A 91 1.38 13.76 12.62
CA ASN A 91 0.01 13.93 12.13
C ASN A 91 0.00 14.72 10.82
N VAL A 92 -0.76 14.27 9.84
CA VAL A 92 -0.96 14.95 8.57
C VAL A 92 -2.34 15.60 8.52
N ASN A 93 -3.41 14.83 8.69
CA ASN A 93 -4.78 15.34 8.58
C ASN A 93 -5.76 14.60 9.51
N CYS A 94 -5.27 14.08 10.63
CA CYS A 94 -6.08 13.44 11.66
C CYS A 94 -6.48 14.42 12.76
N LEU A 95 -7.57 14.12 13.45
CA LEU A 95 -7.86 14.73 14.74
C LEU A 95 -6.91 14.19 15.83
N PRO A 96 -6.72 14.92 16.94
CA PRO A 96 -5.79 14.50 18.00
C PRO A 96 -6.07 13.14 18.60
N ASP A 97 -7.33 12.70 18.61
CA ASP A 97 -7.83 11.45 19.17
C ASP A 97 -7.99 10.33 18.13
N THR A 98 -7.65 10.59 16.86
CA THR A 98 -7.72 9.56 15.81
C THR A 98 -6.73 8.43 16.06
N TRP A 99 -5.52 8.77 16.53
CA TRP A 99 -4.47 7.81 16.86
C TRP A 99 -4.06 7.94 18.32
N ARG A 100 -3.95 6.81 18.99
CA ARG A 100 -3.43 6.70 20.34
C ARG A 100 -2.32 5.65 20.36
N TRP A 101 -1.27 5.92 21.09
CA TRP A 101 -0.11 5.05 21.20
C TRP A 101 0.08 4.54 22.61
N GLU A 102 0.44 3.28 22.72
CA GLU A 102 0.90 2.63 23.95
C GLU A 102 2.19 1.88 23.64
N GLY A 103 3.34 2.51 23.92
CA GLY A 103 4.63 2.03 23.44
C GLY A 103 4.67 1.93 21.92
N SER A 104 4.90 0.75 21.38
CA SER A 104 4.90 0.47 19.94
C SER A 104 3.52 0.11 19.37
N HIS A 105 2.48 0.09 20.18
CA HIS A 105 1.12 -0.25 19.75
C HIS A 105 0.35 1.02 19.37
N ALA A 106 -0.07 1.09 18.11
CA ALA A 106 -0.90 2.15 17.59
C ALA A 106 -2.38 1.73 17.58
N PHE A 107 -3.25 2.55 18.13
CA PHE A 107 -4.70 2.38 18.10
C PHE A 107 -5.31 3.47 17.23
N CYS A 108 -6.05 3.06 16.21
CA CYS A 108 -6.72 3.98 15.29
C CYS A 108 -8.23 3.87 15.39
N THR A 109 -8.90 5.00 15.58
CA THR A 109 -10.37 5.05 15.56
C THR A 109 -10.94 5.00 14.15
N GLY A 110 -10.14 5.38 13.14
CA GLY A 110 -10.58 5.55 11.75
C GLY A 110 -11.56 6.71 11.55
N LYS A 111 -11.72 7.59 12.55
CA LYS A 111 -12.67 8.72 12.52
C LYS A 111 -11.97 10.03 12.95
N PRO A 112 -11.86 10.97 12.01
CA PRO A 112 -12.09 10.83 10.57
C PRO A 112 -11.06 9.91 9.92
N THR A 113 -11.28 9.53 8.65
CA THR A 113 -10.22 8.95 7.84
C THR A 113 -9.09 9.94 7.77
N GLY A 114 -7.88 9.51 8.12
CA GLY A 114 -6.75 10.41 8.16
C GLY A 114 -5.43 9.64 8.15
N VAL A 115 -4.36 10.37 8.02
CA VAL A 115 -3.02 9.86 7.80
C VAL A 115 -2.07 10.43 8.85
N ILE A 116 -1.26 9.55 9.42
CA ILE A 116 0.00 9.91 10.07
C ILE A 116 1.14 9.49 9.13
N ARG A 117 2.26 10.16 9.18
CA ARG A 117 3.43 9.77 8.41
C ARG A 117 4.64 9.54 9.32
N TYR A 118 5.53 8.68 8.89
CA TYR A 118 6.85 8.59 9.50
C TYR A 118 7.55 9.95 9.39
N ARG A 119 8.28 10.34 10.43
CA ARG A 119 8.87 11.67 10.55
C ARG A 119 9.87 11.96 9.45
N GLU A 120 10.79 11.01 9.23
CA GLU A 120 11.86 11.17 8.28
C GLU A 120 11.53 10.54 6.91
N PRO A 121 11.98 11.13 5.80
CA PRO A 121 11.85 10.50 4.49
C PRO A 121 12.76 9.27 4.39
N LEU A 122 12.21 8.15 3.92
CA LEU A 122 12.94 6.91 3.70
C LEU A 122 13.01 6.61 2.20
N LYS A 123 14.14 6.05 1.76
CA LYS A 123 14.32 5.56 0.38
C LYS A 123 14.38 4.05 0.32
N ASN A 124 15.29 3.44 1.08
CA ASN A 124 15.47 2.00 1.16
C ASN A 124 15.14 1.57 2.58
N PHE A 125 14.09 0.79 2.73
CA PHE A 125 13.62 0.35 4.03
C PHE A 125 12.86 -0.96 3.92
N GLU A 126 12.82 -1.66 5.03
CA GLU A 126 11.89 -2.74 5.29
C GLU A 126 10.98 -2.30 6.43
N ILE A 127 9.71 -2.64 6.36
CA ILE A 127 8.76 -2.40 7.45
C ILE A 127 8.09 -3.71 7.81
N LEU A 128 8.10 -4.01 9.10
CA LEU A 128 7.35 -5.12 9.68
C LEU A 128 6.25 -4.53 10.56
N LEU A 129 5.03 -4.90 10.28
CA LEU A 129 3.90 -4.51 11.11
C LEU A 129 2.91 -5.66 11.27
N GLU A 130 2.35 -5.77 12.45
CA GLU A 130 1.22 -6.63 12.73
C GLU A 130 -0.02 -5.79 12.94
N TRP A 131 -1.17 -6.26 12.48
CA TRP A 131 -2.40 -5.51 12.66
C TRP A 131 -3.58 -6.41 13.04
N MET A 132 -4.55 -5.80 13.66
CA MET A 132 -5.82 -6.44 13.96
C MET A 132 -6.96 -5.43 13.86
N HIS A 133 -7.94 -5.75 13.03
CA HIS A 133 -9.19 -5.00 13.04
C HIS A 133 -10.10 -5.49 14.15
N LYS A 134 -10.52 -4.58 15.03
CA LYS A 134 -11.43 -4.91 16.14
C LYS A 134 -12.89 -4.99 15.71
N LYS A 135 -13.20 -4.56 14.49
CA LYS A 135 -14.54 -4.61 13.89
C LYS A 135 -14.45 -5.22 12.50
N LYS A 136 -15.45 -6.04 12.16
CA LYS A 136 -15.58 -6.62 10.82
C LYS A 136 -15.69 -5.53 9.75
N GLY A 137 -15.07 -5.76 8.62
CA GLY A 137 -15.05 -4.83 7.50
C GLY A 137 -14.04 -3.67 7.67
N GLY A 138 -13.07 -3.82 8.57
CA GLY A 138 -12.01 -2.83 8.75
C GLY A 138 -11.16 -2.67 7.49
N ASN A 139 -10.79 -1.42 7.19
CA ASN A 139 -9.95 -1.04 6.06
C ASN A 139 -8.91 -0.04 6.53
N SER A 140 -7.66 -0.32 6.25
CA SER A 140 -6.52 0.55 6.49
C SER A 140 -5.43 0.23 5.49
N GLY A 141 -4.32 0.96 5.51
CA GLY A 141 -3.19 0.70 4.63
C GLY A 141 -1.92 1.44 5.03
N VAL A 142 -0.82 0.98 4.48
CA VAL A 142 0.47 1.66 4.57
C VAL A 142 0.79 2.23 3.20
N PHE A 143 0.90 3.55 3.11
CA PHE A 143 1.31 4.22 1.88
C PHE A 143 2.83 4.30 1.82
N VAL A 144 3.42 3.72 0.78
CA VAL A 144 4.82 3.86 0.44
C VAL A 144 4.98 4.79 -0.76
N TRP A 145 6.10 5.49 -0.82
CA TRP A 145 6.40 6.50 -1.85
C TRP A 145 5.35 7.63 -1.96
N GLY A 146 4.79 8.02 -0.82
CA GLY A 146 3.95 9.21 -0.76
C GLY A 146 4.74 10.46 -1.15
N THR A 147 4.27 11.19 -2.17
CA THR A 147 4.97 12.38 -2.63
C THR A 147 4.84 13.53 -1.62
N PRO A 148 5.91 14.32 -1.38
CA PRO A 148 5.83 15.48 -0.49
C PRO A 148 4.70 16.45 -0.86
N ALA A 149 4.46 16.65 -2.15
CA ALA A 149 3.40 17.53 -2.63
C ALA A 149 2.00 17.01 -2.25
N SER A 150 1.75 15.69 -2.33
CA SER A 150 0.47 15.12 -1.92
C SER A 150 0.26 15.18 -0.41
N ILE A 151 1.32 14.96 0.36
CA ILE A 151 1.28 15.11 1.83
C ILE A 151 0.98 16.55 2.21
N ALA A 152 1.62 17.53 1.57
CA ALA A 152 1.36 18.95 1.82
C ALA A 152 -0.09 19.33 1.49
N LYS A 153 -0.67 18.82 0.40
CA LYS A 153 -2.09 19.03 0.07
C LYS A 153 -3.01 18.46 1.16
N LEU A 154 -2.73 17.26 1.66
CA LEU A 154 -3.51 16.67 2.75
C LEU A 154 -3.43 17.50 4.03
N ALA A 155 -2.23 17.96 4.41
CA ALA A 155 -2.03 18.81 5.58
C ALA A 155 -2.76 20.17 5.45
N ALA A 156 -2.97 20.65 4.21
CA ALA A 156 -3.76 21.84 3.91
C ALA A 156 -5.28 21.56 3.82
N GLY A 157 -5.74 20.34 4.14
CA GLY A 157 -7.15 19.97 4.12
C GLY A 157 -7.68 19.57 2.74
N HIS A 158 -6.81 19.34 1.75
CA HIS A 158 -7.19 18.96 0.40
C HIS A 158 -6.99 17.44 0.16
N GLY A 159 -8.09 16.74 -0.11
CA GLY A 159 -8.08 15.30 -0.34
C GLY A 159 -8.22 14.48 0.95
N ARG A 160 -8.18 13.16 0.80
CA ARG A 160 -8.36 12.20 1.91
C ARG A 160 -7.13 11.37 2.19
N LEU A 161 -6.44 10.93 1.16
CA LEU A 161 -5.31 10.01 1.20
C LEU A 161 -4.18 10.52 0.30
N PRO A 162 -2.93 10.16 0.60
CA PRO A 162 -1.78 10.60 -0.21
C PRO A 162 -1.75 9.89 -1.57
N HIS A 163 -1.05 10.49 -2.52
CA HIS A 163 -0.63 9.77 -3.72
C HIS A 163 0.57 8.89 -3.37
N GLY A 164 0.49 7.62 -3.70
CA GLY A 164 1.51 6.62 -3.40
C GLY A 164 0.98 5.23 -3.69
N ILE A 165 1.76 4.20 -3.36
CA ILE A 165 1.31 2.81 -3.41
C ILE A 165 0.78 2.46 -2.02
N GLU A 166 -0.46 1.98 -1.96
CA GLU A 166 -1.06 1.50 -0.73
C GLU A 166 -0.87 -0.01 -0.59
N VAL A 167 -0.18 -0.41 0.47
CA VAL A 167 -0.17 -1.80 0.93
C VAL A 167 -1.38 -1.97 1.84
N GLN A 168 -2.37 -2.66 1.33
CA GLN A 168 -3.68 -2.82 1.99
C GLN A 168 -3.59 -3.64 3.27
N VAL A 169 -4.26 -3.14 4.29
CA VAL A 169 -4.46 -3.78 5.59
C VAL A 169 -5.96 -3.97 5.77
N LEU A 170 -6.51 -4.99 5.12
CA LEU A 170 -7.94 -5.29 5.14
C LEU A 170 -8.29 -6.37 6.16
N ASP A 171 -9.44 -6.21 6.80
CA ASP A 171 -10.10 -7.31 7.48
C ASP A 171 -10.53 -8.40 6.48
N LEU A 172 -10.32 -9.66 6.83
CA LEU A 172 -10.70 -10.80 5.99
C LEU A 172 -12.19 -10.82 5.68
N GLY A 173 -13.03 -10.31 6.58
CA GLY A 173 -14.48 -10.17 6.39
C GLY A 173 -14.89 -8.93 5.59
N TYR A 174 -13.97 -8.15 5.04
CA TYR A 174 -14.30 -6.91 4.32
C TYR A 174 -15.26 -7.15 3.14
N ALA A 175 -14.98 -8.15 2.32
CA ALA A 175 -15.82 -8.49 1.17
C ALA A 175 -17.25 -8.89 1.58
N GLU A 176 -17.42 -9.58 2.70
CA GLU A 176 -18.75 -9.97 3.19
C GLU A 176 -19.59 -8.78 3.65
N VAL A 177 -18.96 -7.70 4.08
CA VAL A 177 -19.65 -6.48 4.53
C VAL A 177 -20.04 -5.58 3.36
N TYR A 178 -19.22 -5.52 2.31
CA TYR A 178 -19.33 -4.52 1.24
C TYR A 178 -19.73 -5.08 -0.13
N THR A 179 -19.90 -6.39 -0.28
CA THR A 179 -20.33 -7.02 -1.54
C THR A 179 -21.77 -7.48 -1.56
N GLN A 180 -22.59 -7.08 -0.57
CA GLN A 180 -24.03 -7.36 -0.53
C GLN A 180 -24.82 -6.38 -1.39
#